data_ccba1f3f99866dea6006a533b6e7b7fe
#
_entry.id   ccba1f3f99866dea6006a533b6e7b7fe
#
_cell.length_a   1.000
_cell.length_b   1.000
_cell.length_c   1.000
_cell.angle_alpha   90.00
_cell.angle_beta   90.00
_cell.angle_gamma   90.00
#
_symmetry.space_group_name_H-M   'P 1'
#
loop_
_entity.id
_entity.type
_entity.pdbx_description
1 polymer ?
#
loop_
_entity_poly.entity_id
_entity_poly.type
_entity_poly.pdbx_seq_one_letter_code
_entity_poly.pdbx_strand_id
1 'polypeptide(L)'
;MITIKDVASRANVSPSTASRALRRIGYISKETHDSVFRAASELGYIANSTAQQLKKNTVKTVGFIISDSNNEYYFSILTDIQKMLNENGMNLIIAFSSENPVDEETCFRSLIASRVSAIFFTPTNKQNAEIIRIAKKNGIKVVQLFRDIYEDIDTIINDDESGCRQAAEELLTLGCKKLLLVDVEYRYLESDKVRPDRSTGFLQAVNGRDVQYRILRFPLVDYDTAVLASEIDGFSPDGIITATNVAGQEVLSHIIRRRLTSVRFITFDDNRWLQFFSISAIRQNTEILTKTIEETICTDTDEIRKIRIPQALVLRDSCTVESLKDIHI
;
A
#
# COMPACT_ATOMS: atom_id res chain seq x y z
N MET A 1 -31.21 17.14 -9.00
CA MET A 1 -30.76 16.27 -7.87
C MET A 1 -31.87 16.27 -6.83
N ILE A 2 -32.33 15.10 -6.39
CA ILE A 2 -33.41 14.97 -5.40
C ILE A 2 -32.90 15.45 -4.04
N THR A 3 -33.72 16.24 -3.35
CA THR A 3 -33.37 16.92 -2.11
C THR A 3 -34.20 16.39 -0.93
N ILE A 4 -33.79 16.70 0.30
CA ILE A 4 -34.59 16.38 1.49
C ILE A 4 -35.98 17.08 1.47
N LYS A 5 -36.11 18.19 0.76
CA LYS A 5 -37.40 18.90 0.58
C LYS A 5 -38.36 18.09 -0.28
N ASP A 6 -37.84 17.39 -1.30
CA ASP A 6 -38.66 16.53 -2.17
C ASP A 6 -39.17 15.31 -1.40
N VAL A 7 -38.32 14.70 -0.55
CA VAL A 7 -38.71 13.60 0.35
C VAL A 7 -39.75 14.05 1.35
N ALA A 8 -39.55 15.23 1.95
CA ALA A 8 -40.47 15.79 2.93
C ALA A 8 -41.86 16.06 2.29
N SER A 9 -41.88 16.64 1.11
CA SER A 9 -43.10 16.89 0.34
C SER A 9 -43.82 15.56 0.00
N ARG A 10 -43.09 14.55 -0.47
CA ARG A 10 -43.61 13.23 -0.83
C ARG A 10 -44.18 12.46 0.37
N ALA A 11 -43.56 12.61 1.54
CA ALA A 11 -43.99 12.00 2.80
C ALA A 11 -45.02 12.86 3.59
N ASN A 12 -45.37 14.04 3.08
CA ASN A 12 -46.25 15.02 3.71
C ASN A 12 -45.81 15.41 5.14
N VAL A 13 -44.52 15.71 5.29
CA VAL A 13 -43.92 16.17 6.58
C VAL A 13 -43.02 17.38 6.36
N SER A 14 -42.60 18.04 7.45
CA SER A 14 -41.62 19.10 7.33
C SER A 14 -40.24 18.55 6.94
N PRO A 15 -39.37 19.34 6.25
CA PRO A 15 -37.99 18.93 5.96
C PRO A 15 -37.18 18.55 7.20
N SER A 16 -37.46 19.21 8.34
CA SER A 16 -36.84 18.87 9.63
C SER A 16 -37.31 17.52 10.15
N THR A 17 -38.60 17.19 9.99
CA THR A 17 -39.17 15.88 10.37
C THR A 17 -38.61 14.78 9.49
N ALA A 18 -38.59 14.98 8.17
CA ALA A 18 -38.00 14.02 7.22
C ALA A 18 -36.52 13.76 7.54
N SER A 19 -35.72 14.81 7.80
CA SER A 19 -34.33 14.68 8.19
C SER A 19 -34.13 13.94 9.52
N ARG A 20 -35.01 14.14 10.51
CA ARG A 20 -34.95 13.45 11.81
C ARG A 20 -35.37 11.98 11.66
N ALA A 21 -36.38 11.69 10.88
CA ALA A 21 -36.83 10.33 10.59
C ALA A 21 -35.73 9.49 9.92
N LEU A 22 -35.13 9.99 8.83
CA LEU A 22 -34.03 9.30 8.13
C LEU A 22 -32.80 9.07 9.02
N ARG A 23 -32.59 9.93 10.02
CA ARG A 23 -31.45 9.81 10.96
C ARG A 23 -31.78 9.06 12.24
N ARG A 24 -33.00 8.62 12.42
CA ARG A 24 -33.49 7.98 13.65
C ARG A 24 -33.20 8.79 14.93
N ILE A 25 -33.37 10.13 14.87
CA ILE A 25 -33.08 11.04 15.98
C ILE A 25 -34.37 11.60 16.55
N GLY A 26 -34.52 11.51 17.88
CA GLY A 26 -35.67 12.00 18.62
C GLY A 26 -36.91 11.10 18.45
N TYR A 27 -37.98 11.44 19.16
CA TYR A 27 -39.24 10.69 19.06
C TYR A 27 -39.97 11.04 17.76
N ILE A 28 -40.14 10.05 16.91
CA ILE A 28 -40.92 10.10 15.66
C ILE A 28 -41.78 8.84 15.65
N SER A 29 -43.09 8.97 15.33
CA SER A 29 -43.96 7.82 15.26
C SER A 29 -43.50 6.84 14.17
N LYS A 30 -43.73 5.56 14.37
CA LYS A 30 -43.40 4.49 13.43
C LYS A 30 -43.99 4.76 12.06
N GLU A 31 -45.23 5.22 11.98
CA GLU A 31 -45.92 5.54 10.73
C GLU A 31 -45.22 6.66 9.95
N THR A 32 -44.81 7.71 10.63
CA THR A 32 -44.04 8.82 10.02
C THR A 32 -42.68 8.34 9.54
N HIS A 33 -42.00 7.51 10.33
CA HIS A 33 -40.72 6.92 9.97
C HIS A 33 -40.86 6.09 8.68
N ASP A 34 -41.85 5.16 8.63
CA ASP A 34 -42.09 4.27 7.49
C ASP A 34 -42.47 5.06 6.22
N SER A 35 -43.31 6.12 6.39
CA SER A 35 -43.68 7.02 5.28
C SER A 35 -42.48 7.74 4.69
N VAL A 36 -41.58 8.27 5.52
CA VAL A 36 -40.38 8.99 5.06
C VAL A 36 -39.39 8.05 4.41
N PHE A 37 -39.18 6.86 4.95
CA PHE A 37 -38.28 5.85 4.34
C PHE A 37 -38.81 5.36 3.00
N ARG A 38 -40.12 5.15 2.86
CA ARG A 38 -40.74 4.81 1.59
C ARG A 38 -40.59 5.93 0.56
N ALA A 39 -40.89 7.17 0.93
CA ALA A 39 -40.72 8.33 0.05
C ALA A 39 -39.25 8.51 -0.41
N ALA A 40 -38.28 8.32 0.49
CA ALA A 40 -36.87 8.36 0.14
C ALA A 40 -36.48 7.27 -0.86
N SER A 41 -36.94 6.04 -0.64
CA SER A 41 -36.70 4.90 -1.53
C SER A 41 -37.33 5.09 -2.91
N GLU A 42 -38.61 5.52 -2.96
CA GLU A 42 -39.34 5.79 -4.23
C GLU A 42 -38.68 6.87 -5.07
N LEU A 43 -38.15 7.91 -4.41
CA LEU A 43 -37.47 9.03 -5.09
C LEU A 43 -35.99 8.73 -5.39
N GLY A 44 -35.44 7.61 -4.89
CA GLY A 44 -34.00 7.36 -5.00
C GLY A 44 -33.16 8.40 -4.23
N TYR A 45 -33.70 8.96 -3.14
CA TYR A 45 -32.98 9.94 -2.33
C TYR A 45 -31.88 9.28 -1.53
N ILE A 46 -30.65 9.65 -1.83
CA ILE A 46 -29.46 9.32 -1.01
C ILE A 46 -29.14 10.55 -0.17
N ALA A 47 -29.18 10.39 1.14
CA ALA A 47 -28.85 11.46 2.06
C ALA A 47 -27.41 11.95 1.78
N ASN A 48 -27.26 13.23 1.46
CA ASN A 48 -25.93 13.81 1.22
C ASN A 48 -25.13 13.80 2.53
N SER A 49 -24.19 12.86 2.63
CA SER A 49 -23.33 12.71 3.80
C SER A 49 -22.52 13.98 4.08
N THR A 50 -22.12 14.72 3.06
CA THR A 50 -21.35 15.97 3.19
C THR A 50 -22.17 17.07 3.90
N ALA A 51 -23.47 17.20 3.61
CA ALA A 51 -24.37 18.14 4.31
C ALA A 51 -24.71 17.68 5.73
N GLN A 52 -24.62 16.36 6.00
CA GLN A 52 -24.81 15.78 7.33
C GLN A 52 -23.54 15.91 8.18
N GLN A 53 -22.37 15.77 7.59
CA GLN A 53 -21.06 15.94 8.24
C GLN A 53 -20.86 17.39 8.76
N LEU A 54 -21.41 18.38 8.05
CA LEU A 54 -21.40 19.80 8.51
C LEU A 54 -22.21 20.06 9.78
N LYS A 55 -23.15 19.20 10.15
CA LYS A 55 -24.01 19.36 11.35
C LYS A 55 -23.69 18.42 12.51
N LYS A 56 -22.99 17.33 12.27
CA LYS A 56 -22.49 16.41 13.32
C LYS A 56 -21.23 15.70 12.79
N ASN A 57 -20.16 15.87 13.48
CA ASN A 57 -18.83 15.23 13.36
C ASN A 57 -18.84 13.68 13.42
N THR A 58 -19.61 12.96 12.61
CA THR A 58 -19.95 11.56 12.94
C THR A 58 -19.48 10.48 11.94
N VAL A 59 -19.04 10.81 10.74
CA VAL A 59 -18.40 9.80 9.87
C VAL A 59 -17.12 10.40 9.32
N LYS A 60 -16.00 9.95 9.85
CA LYS A 60 -14.69 10.35 9.32
C LYS A 60 -14.44 9.64 7.98
N THR A 61 -13.87 10.34 7.04
CA THR A 61 -13.38 9.76 5.78
C THR A 61 -11.87 9.83 5.78
N VAL A 62 -11.22 8.73 5.44
CA VAL A 62 -9.77 8.61 5.35
C VAL A 62 -9.40 8.46 3.89
N GLY A 63 -8.40 9.22 3.43
CA GLY A 63 -7.86 9.15 2.08
C GLY A 63 -6.59 8.31 2.03
N PHE A 64 -6.45 7.50 0.98
CA PHE A 64 -5.20 6.81 0.68
C PHE A 64 -4.74 7.18 -0.73
N ILE A 65 -3.48 7.60 -0.86
CA ILE A 65 -2.81 7.84 -2.15
C ILE A 65 -1.77 6.75 -2.32
N ILE A 66 -2.01 5.86 -3.28
CA ILE A 66 -1.14 4.73 -3.61
C ILE A 66 -0.34 5.06 -4.87
N SER A 67 0.94 4.79 -4.84
CA SER A 67 1.86 5.15 -5.93
C SER A 67 1.81 4.19 -7.12
N ASP A 68 1.46 2.92 -6.90
CA ASP A 68 1.44 1.89 -7.95
C ASP A 68 0.16 1.06 -7.89
N SER A 69 -0.64 1.12 -8.95
CA SER A 69 -1.89 0.34 -9.09
C SER A 69 -1.67 -1.11 -9.55
N ASN A 70 -0.47 -1.48 -9.95
CA ASN A 70 -0.18 -2.83 -10.45
C ASN A 70 0.38 -3.76 -9.37
N ASN A 71 0.74 -3.21 -8.21
CA ASN A 71 1.27 -4.00 -7.12
C ASN A 71 0.15 -4.63 -6.28
N GLU A 72 -0.02 -5.95 -6.37
CA GLU A 72 -1.02 -6.74 -5.64
C GLU A 72 -0.94 -6.55 -4.11
N TYR A 73 0.25 -6.27 -3.59
CA TYR A 73 0.45 -6.01 -2.16
C TYR A 73 -0.41 -4.84 -1.67
N TYR A 74 -0.45 -3.73 -2.41
CA TYR A 74 -1.29 -2.58 -2.03
C TYR A 74 -2.78 -2.92 -2.00
N PHE A 75 -3.28 -3.75 -2.94
CA PHE A 75 -4.68 -4.15 -2.94
C PHE A 75 -5.04 -5.06 -1.76
N SER A 76 -4.14 -5.96 -1.37
CA SER A 76 -4.36 -6.82 -0.20
C SER A 76 -4.50 -5.99 1.07
N ILE A 77 -3.60 -5.03 1.28
CA ILE A 77 -3.64 -4.12 2.43
C ILE A 77 -4.89 -3.24 2.42
N LEU A 78 -5.25 -2.68 1.27
CA LEU A 78 -6.45 -1.82 1.16
C LEU A 78 -7.72 -2.56 1.55
N THR A 79 -7.80 -3.87 1.27
CA THR A 79 -8.92 -4.71 1.70
C THR A 79 -9.01 -4.79 3.23
N ASP A 80 -7.89 -5.03 3.90
CA ASP A 80 -7.84 -5.10 5.36
C ASP A 80 -8.13 -3.73 6.00
N ILE A 81 -7.57 -2.66 5.43
CA ILE A 81 -7.82 -1.27 5.86
C ILE A 81 -9.30 -0.91 5.68
N GLN A 82 -9.92 -1.26 4.55
CA GLN A 82 -11.35 -1.00 4.31
C GLN A 82 -12.22 -1.69 5.36
N LYS A 83 -11.90 -2.94 5.69
CA LYS A 83 -12.61 -3.69 6.74
C LYS A 83 -12.47 -2.99 8.10
N MET A 84 -11.25 -2.66 8.51
CA MET A 84 -10.98 -1.96 9.76
C MET A 84 -11.70 -0.60 9.83
N LEU A 85 -11.66 0.21 8.76
CA LEU A 85 -12.35 1.50 8.71
C LEU A 85 -13.87 1.35 8.82
N ASN A 86 -14.46 0.35 8.14
CA ASN A 86 -15.90 0.07 8.23
C ASN A 86 -16.32 -0.32 9.66
N GLU A 87 -15.53 -1.15 10.34
CA GLU A 87 -15.77 -1.55 11.73
C GLU A 87 -15.75 -0.34 12.67
N ASN A 88 -14.95 0.69 12.34
CA ASN A 88 -14.88 1.95 13.06
C ASN A 88 -15.85 3.04 12.54
N GLY A 89 -16.77 2.70 11.63
CA GLY A 89 -17.74 3.63 11.06
C GLY A 89 -17.10 4.75 10.22
N MET A 90 -15.95 4.49 9.61
CA MET A 90 -15.22 5.40 8.74
C MET A 90 -15.35 5.00 7.27
N ASN A 91 -15.21 5.98 6.36
CA ASN A 91 -15.17 5.74 4.91
C ASN A 91 -13.74 5.78 4.39
N LEU A 92 -13.48 5.06 3.29
CA LEU A 92 -12.23 5.06 2.56
C LEU A 92 -12.40 5.74 1.20
N ILE A 93 -11.47 6.64 0.84
CA ILE A 93 -11.28 7.14 -0.52
C ILE A 93 -9.87 6.75 -0.96
N ILE A 94 -9.77 6.09 -2.11
CA ILE A 94 -8.49 5.68 -2.70
C ILE A 94 -8.22 6.54 -3.93
N ALA A 95 -6.99 7.01 -4.07
CA ALA A 95 -6.48 7.71 -5.24
C ALA A 95 -5.13 7.10 -5.64
N PHE A 96 -4.78 7.19 -6.92
CA PHE A 96 -3.54 6.65 -7.46
C PHE A 96 -2.69 7.76 -8.04
N SER A 97 -1.42 7.84 -7.62
CA SER A 97 -0.45 8.84 -8.12
C SER A 97 0.44 8.31 -9.25
N SER A 98 0.41 7.01 -9.55
CA SER A 98 1.15 6.38 -10.66
C SER A 98 2.65 6.74 -10.68
N GLU A 99 3.28 6.80 -9.50
CA GLU A 99 4.68 7.23 -9.33
C GLU A 99 4.97 8.63 -9.94
N ASN A 100 3.96 9.50 -10.04
CA ASN A 100 4.06 10.82 -10.64
C ASN A 100 3.78 11.92 -9.60
N PRO A 101 4.71 12.86 -9.34
CA PRO A 101 4.50 13.91 -8.33
C PRO A 101 3.37 14.89 -8.68
N VAL A 102 3.06 15.10 -9.96
CA VAL A 102 1.94 15.98 -10.39
C VAL A 102 0.59 15.31 -10.09
N ASP A 103 0.49 14.01 -10.35
CA ASP A 103 -0.71 13.24 -10.03
C ASP A 103 -0.87 13.11 -8.51
N GLU A 104 0.22 12.95 -7.76
CA GLU A 104 0.20 12.94 -6.30
C GLU A 104 -0.36 14.26 -5.74
N GLU A 105 0.07 15.42 -6.25
CA GLU A 105 -0.49 16.72 -5.87
C GLU A 105 -1.98 16.81 -6.19
N THR A 106 -2.39 16.34 -7.36
CA THR A 106 -3.80 16.30 -7.78
C THR A 106 -4.65 15.45 -6.85
N CYS A 107 -4.13 14.29 -6.43
CA CYS A 107 -4.77 13.42 -5.43
C CYS A 107 -4.93 14.14 -4.09
N PHE A 108 -3.90 14.81 -3.59
CA PHE A 108 -3.99 15.61 -2.36
C PHE A 108 -5.08 16.68 -2.47
N ARG A 109 -5.12 17.46 -3.55
CA ARG A 109 -6.14 18.51 -3.76
C ARG A 109 -7.55 17.93 -3.74
N SER A 110 -7.77 16.79 -4.37
CA SER A 110 -9.06 16.09 -4.41
C SER A 110 -9.50 15.61 -3.02
N LEU A 111 -8.58 15.05 -2.24
CA LEU A 111 -8.86 14.58 -0.88
C LEU A 111 -9.11 15.75 0.10
N ILE A 112 -8.35 16.84 -0.01
CA ILE A 112 -8.58 18.06 0.75
C ILE A 112 -9.98 18.63 0.44
N ALA A 113 -10.35 18.72 -0.84
CA ALA A 113 -11.68 19.16 -1.26
C ALA A 113 -12.80 18.23 -0.76
N SER A 114 -12.52 16.94 -0.63
CA SER A 114 -13.43 15.93 -0.06
C SER A 114 -13.50 15.98 1.49
N ARG A 115 -12.73 16.87 2.13
CA ARG A 115 -12.70 17.07 3.59
C ARG A 115 -12.41 15.78 4.37
N VAL A 116 -11.43 15.01 3.92
CA VAL A 116 -10.99 13.83 4.66
C VAL A 116 -10.37 14.22 6.00
N SER A 117 -10.44 13.35 6.99
CA SER A 117 -9.84 13.58 8.32
C SER A 117 -8.35 13.20 8.38
N ALA A 118 -7.94 12.27 7.53
CA ALA A 118 -6.55 11.86 7.41
C ALA A 118 -6.22 11.50 5.96
N ILE A 119 -4.96 11.66 5.57
CA ILE A 119 -4.40 11.21 4.29
C ILE A 119 -3.18 10.35 4.60
N PHE A 120 -3.25 9.10 4.17
CA PHE A 120 -2.12 8.19 4.12
C PHE A 120 -1.63 8.14 2.66
N PHE A 121 -0.33 8.30 2.43
CA PHE A 121 0.18 8.35 1.07
C PHE A 121 1.54 7.70 0.93
N THR A 122 1.81 7.12 -0.23
CA THR A 122 3.15 6.64 -0.60
C THR A 122 3.83 7.76 -1.37
N PRO A 123 4.80 8.48 -0.76
CA PRO A 123 5.39 9.65 -1.38
C PRO A 123 6.22 9.30 -2.61
N THR A 124 6.07 10.08 -3.67
CA THR A 124 6.85 9.94 -4.90
C THR A 124 8.22 10.60 -4.76
N ASN A 125 8.26 11.82 -4.22
CA ASN A 125 9.49 12.59 -3.97
C ASN A 125 9.22 13.75 -2.98
N LYS A 126 10.16 14.73 -2.87
CA LYS A 126 10.02 15.89 -1.97
C LYS A 126 9.30 17.11 -2.57
N GLN A 127 8.79 17.04 -3.80
CA GLN A 127 8.21 18.20 -4.49
C GLN A 127 6.89 18.66 -3.88
N ASN A 128 6.14 17.77 -3.25
CA ASN A 128 4.79 18.01 -2.76
C ASN A 128 4.71 18.55 -1.31
N ALA A 129 5.81 19.06 -0.75
CA ALA A 129 5.85 19.60 0.61
C ALA A 129 4.81 20.71 0.85
N GLU A 130 4.54 21.55 -0.15
CA GLU A 130 3.57 22.66 -0.01
C GLU A 130 2.13 22.15 0.12
N ILE A 131 1.69 21.22 -0.71
CA ILE A 131 0.32 20.68 -0.63
C ILE A 131 0.12 19.89 0.65
N ILE A 132 1.15 19.20 1.14
CA ILE A 132 1.14 18.53 2.45
C ILE A 132 0.95 19.54 3.56
N ARG A 133 1.67 20.67 3.53
CA ARG A 133 1.51 21.76 4.51
C ARG A 133 0.10 22.35 4.46
N ILE A 134 -0.48 22.49 3.28
CA ILE A 134 -1.88 22.93 3.11
C ILE A 134 -2.84 21.92 3.75
N ALA A 135 -2.66 20.61 3.53
CA ALA A 135 -3.48 19.58 4.16
C ALA A 135 -3.43 19.67 5.70
N LYS A 136 -2.21 19.77 6.27
CA LYS A 136 -2.01 19.92 7.73
C LYS A 136 -2.68 21.20 8.27
N LYS A 137 -2.59 22.33 7.57
CA LYS A 137 -3.28 23.59 7.94
C LYS A 137 -4.81 23.47 7.92
N ASN A 138 -5.37 22.58 7.11
CA ASN A 138 -6.79 22.28 7.07
C ASN A 138 -7.21 21.26 8.17
N GLY A 139 -6.32 20.92 9.10
CA GLY A 139 -6.59 19.97 10.18
C GLY A 139 -6.62 18.52 9.70
N ILE A 140 -6.05 18.22 8.55
CA ILE A 140 -5.96 16.87 8.00
C ILE A 140 -4.67 16.23 8.51
N LYS A 141 -4.79 15.08 9.16
CA LYS A 141 -3.62 14.29 9.54
C LYS A 141 -2.96 13.70 8.29
N VAL A 142 -1.65 13.90 8.14
CA VAL A 142 -0.91 13.39 6.99
C VAL A 142 0.14 12.38 7.46
N VAL A 143 0.15 11.20 6.86
CA VAL A 143 1.03 10.07 7.21
C VAL A 143 1.63 9.50 5.95
N GLN A 144 2.95 9.38 5.88
CA GLN A 144 3.58 8.69 4.77
C GLN A 144 3.69 7.18 5.05
N LEU A 145 3.44 6.39 4.00
CA LEU A 145 3.48 4.93 4.04
C LEU A 145 4.58 4.40 3.11
N PHE A 146 5.23 3.34 3.53
CA PHE A 146 6.20 2.55 2.74
C PHE A 146 7.48 3.27 2.31
N ARG A 147 7.53 4.61 2.43
CA ARG A 147 8.72 5.43 2.15
C ARG A 147 8.85 6.52 3.19
N ASP A 148 10.07 6.76 3.68
CA ASP A 148 10.40 7.83 4.62
C ASP A 148 11.15 8.95 3.89
N ILE A 149 10.38 9.88 3.30
CA ILE A 149 10.89 10.98 2.46
C ILE A 149 10.86 12.31 3.20
N TYR A 150 9.80 12.54 3.98
CA TYR A 150 9.58 13.77 4.73
C TYR A 150 9.90 13.55 6.21
N GLU A 151 10.79 14.37 6.76
CA GLU A 151 11.25 14.24 8.15
C GLU A 151 10.20 14.64 9.17
N ASP A 152 9.35 15.62 8.79
CA ASP A 152 8.35 16.29 9.63
C ASP A 152 6.94 15.67 9.55
N ILE A 153 6.81 14.43 9.11
CA ILE A 153 5.54 13.72 8.93
C ILE A 153 5.62 12.33 9.57
N ASP A 154 4.52 11.92 10.20
CA ASP A 154 4.35 10.55 10.68
C ASP A 154 4.66 9.56 9.55
N THR A 155 5.39 8.51 9.88
CA THR A 155 5.85 7.51 8.91
C THR A 155 5.55 6.11 9.41
N ILE A 156 4.99 5.28 8.54
CA ILE A 156 4.82 3.85 8.76
C ILE A 156 5.43 3.14 7.56
N ILE A 157 6.54 2.44 7.76
CA ILE A 157 7.25 1.69 6.72
C ILE A 157 7.45 0.24 7.13
N ASN A 158 7.67 -0.61 6.16
CA ASN A 158 8.15 -1.96 6.42
C ASN A 158 9.65 -1.93 6.77
N ASP A 159 10.11 -2.86 7.58
CA ASP A 159 11.54 -3.04 7.88
C ASP A 159 12.23 -3.81 6.74
N ASP A 160 12.24 -3.18 5.57
CA ASP A 160 12.77 -3.72 4.33
C ASP A 160 14.28 -4.01 4.41
N GLU A 161 15.00 -3.23 5.22
CA GLU A 161 16.42 -3.44 5.48
C GLU A 161 16.66 -4.79 6.16
N SER A 162 15.95 -5.06 7.26
CA SER A 162 16.05 -6.33 7.98
C SER A 162 15.56 -7.50 7.12
N GLY A 163 14.45 -7.32 6.38
CA GLY A 163 13.91 -8.35 5.50
C GLY A 163 14.91 -8.76 4.40
N CYS A 164 15.50 -7.80 3.71
CA CYS A 164 16.46 -8.09 2.66
C CYS A 164 17.77 -8.68 3.20
N ARG A 165 18.21 -8.22 4.37
CA ARG A 165 19.37 -8.81 5.05
C ARG A 165 19.12 -10.28 5.38
N GLN A 166 17.96 -10.63 5.97
CA GLN A 166 17.58 -12.01 6.26
C GLN A 166 17.58 -12.89 4.99
N ALA A 167 17.00 -12.39 3.90
CA ALA A 167 16.98 -13.12 2.62
C ALA A 167 18.39 -13.40 2.09
N ALA A 168 19.28 -12.41 2.13
CA ALA A 168 20.65 -12.55 1.66
C ALA A 168 21.47 -13.49 2.58
N GLU A 169 21.32 -13.38 3.91
CA GLU A 169 21.97 -14.26 4.88
C GLU A 169 21.53 -15.72 4.69
N GLU A 170 20.25 -15.97 4.39
CA GLU A 170 19.74 -17.30 4.11
C GLU A 170 20.39 -17.89 2.85
N LEU A 171 20.42 -17.14 1.74
CA LEU A 171 21.08 -17.60 0.51
C LEU A 171 22.56 -17.92 0.73
N LEU A 172 23.26 -17.11 1.53
CA LEU A 172 24.66 -17.35 1.88
C LEU A 172 24.81 -18.61 2.74
N THR A 173 23.90 -18.83 3.70
CA THR A 173 23.88 -20.04 4.56
C THR A 173 23.64 -21.29 3.73
N LEU A 174 22.82 -21.19 2.69
CA LEU A 174 22.58 -22.25 1.71
C LEU A 174 23.73 -22.46 0.73
N GLY A 175 24.83 -21.71 0.85
CA GLY A 175 26.07 -21.87 0.11
C GLY A 175 26.14 -21.08 -1.20
N CYS A 176 25.22 -20.15 -1.47
CA CYS A 176 25.32 -19.28 -2.63
C CYS A 176 26.59 -18.40 -2.57
N LYS A 177 27.26 -18.28 -3.70
CA LYS A 177 28.51 -17.52 -3.87
C LYS A 177 28.38 -16.37 -4.85
N LYS A 178 27.23 -16.26 -5.52
CA LYS A 178 27.02 -15.28 -6.58
C LYS A 178 25.60 -14.72 -6.51
N LEU A 179 25.44 -13.62 -5.77
CA LEU A 179 24.12 -13.08 -5.43
C LEU A 179 23.74 -11.91 -6.33
N LEU A 180 22.51 -11.93 -6.83
CA LEU A 180 21.89 -10.83 -7.57
C LEU A 180 20.71 -10.26 -6.74
N LEU A 181 20.75 -8.96 -6.43
CA LEU A 181 19.60 -8.22 -5.99
C LEU A 181 19.00 -7.47 -7.18
N VAL A 182 17.74 -7.77 -7.53
CA VAL A 182 16.94 -6.96 -8.46
C VAL A 182 16.12 -5.98 -7.62
N ASP A 183 16.64 -4.76 -7.52
CA ASP A 183 16.07 -3.69 -6.68
C ASP A 183 15.28 -2.69 -7.53
N VAL A 184 14.44 -1.88 -6.89
CA VAL A 184 13.57 -0.92 -7.57
C VAL A 184 14.36 0.30 -8.04
N GLU A 185 14.10 0.73 -9.28
CA GLU A 185 14.50 2.03 -9.78
C GLU A 185 13.38 3.05 -9.55
N TYR A 186 13.64 4.03 -8.68
CA TYR A 186 12.70 5.12 -8.41
C TYR A 186 13.02 6.33 -9.30
N ARG A 187 12.19 6.59 -10.32
CA ARG A 187 12.43 7.64 -11.34
C ARG A 187 12.56 9.06 -10.78
N TYR A 188 11.92 9.35 -9.67
CA TYR A 188 11.82 10.71 -9.12
C TYR A 188 12.54 10.87 -7.77
N LEU A 189 13.18 9.83 -7.26
CA LEU A 189 14.04 9.95 -6.10
C LEU A 189 15.46 10.26 -6.57
N GLU A 190 16.00 11.41 -6.15
CA GLU A 190 17.43 11.72 -6.35
C GLU A 190 18.25 10.60 -5.70
N SER A 191 19.00 9.88 -6.53
CA SER A 191 19.64 8.60 -6.24
C SER A 191 20.62 8.58 -5.07
N ASP A 192 21.06 9.75 -4.61
CA ASP A 192 22.21 9.84 -3.69
C ASP A 192 21.81 10.05 -2.21
N LYS A 193 20.56 10.37 -1.91
CA LYS A 193 20.12 10.71 -0.54
C LYS A 193 19.18 9.74 0.12
N VAL A 194 18.51 8.89 -0.64
CA VAL A 194 17.63 7.85 -0.11
C VAL A 194 18.12 6.51 -0.65
N ARG A 195 19.02 5.84 0.08
CA ARG A 195 19.33 4.45 -0.22
C ARG A 195 18.07 3.64 0.06
N PRO A 196 17.56 2.89 -0.91
CA PRO A 196 16.49 1.94 -0.64
C PRO A 196 16.92 1.02 0.49
N ASP A 197 16.09 0.88 1.51
CA ASP A 197 16.39 0.07 2.70
C ASP A 197 16.82 -1.36 2.31
N ARG A 198 16.25 -1.92 1.24
CA ARG A 198 16.56 -3.26 0.73
C ARG A 198 18.01 -3.41 0.28
N SER A 199 18.52 -2.47 -0.53
CA SER A 199 19.95 -2.46 -0.91
C SER A 199 20.86 -2.34 0.30
N THR A 200 20.48 -1.56 1.30
CA THR A 200 21.27 -1.41 2.54
C THR A 200 21.36 -2.75 3.29
N GLY A 201 20.23 -3.42 3.50
CA GLY A 201 20.18 -4.74 4.15
C GLY A 201 20.95 -5.80 3.37
N PHE A 202 20.85 -5.80 2.04
CA PHE A 202 21.63 -6.69 1.19
C PHE A 202 23.13 -6.48 1.35
N LEU A 203 23.58 -5.23 1.27
CA LEU A 203 25.00 -4.88 1.42
C LEU A 203 25.55 -5.23 2.80
N GLN A 204 24.75 -5.08 3.87
CA GLN A 204 25.14 -5.51 5.20
C GLN A 204 25.39 -7.04 5.26
N ALA A 205 24.55 -7.83 4.60
CA ALA A 205 24.66 -9.28 4.59
C ALA A 205 25.91 -9.76 3.82
N VAL A 206 26.29 -9.12 2.71
CA VAL A 206 27.41 -9.53 1.87
C VAL A 206 28.74 -8.92 2.30
N ASN A 207 28.73 -7.87 3.11
CA ASN A 207 29.92 -7.16 3.55
C ASN A 207 30.92 -8.07 4.29
N GLY A 208 32.18 -8.05 3.84
CA GLY A 208 33.26 -8.85 4.44
C GLY A 208 33.17 -10.37 4.19
N ARG A 209 32.26 -10.83 3.34
CA ARG A 209 32.10 -12.24 2.94
C ARG A 209 32.73 -12.52 1.59
N ASP A 210 33.25 -13.73 1.39
CA ASP A 210 33.76 -14.21 0.09
C ASP A 210 32.59 -14.59 -0.83
N VAL A 211 31.98 -13.56 -1.43
CA VAL A 211 30.83 -13.67 -2.31
C VAL A 211 30.88 -12.60 -3.41
N GLN A 212 30.60 -12.98 -4.64
CA GLN A 212 30.35 -12.02 -5.73
C GLN A 212 28.91 -11.54 -5.65
N TYR A 213 28.70 -10.27 -5.86
CA TYR A 213 27.33 -9.76 -5.89
C TYR A 213 27.13 -8.66 -6.95
N ARG A 214 25.87 -8.48 -7.35
CA ARG A 214 25.42 -7.38 -8.20
C ARG A 214 24.09 -6.85 -7.69
N ILE A 215 23.87 -5.55 -7.81
CA ILE A 215 22.57 -4.91 -7.61
C ILE A 215 22.14 -4.35 -8.96
N LEU A 216 21.04 -4.87 -9.48
CA LEU A 216 20.40 -4.40 -10.71
C LEU A 216 19.22 -3.50 -10.33
N ARG A 217 19.19 -2.27 -10.86
CA ARG A 217 18.04 -1.38 -10.73
C ARG A 217 17.01 -1.73 -11.80
N PHE A 218 15.78 -2.04 -11.36
CA PHE A 218 14.69 -2.46 -12.20
C PHE A 218 13.54 -1.46 -12.12
N PRO A 219 13.15 -0.82 -13.26
CA PRO A 219 12.03 0.12 -13.28
C PRO A 219 10.72 -0.63 -12.99
N LEU A 220 9.79 0.02 -12.28
CA LEU A 220 8.46 -0.53 -12.01
C LEU A 220 7.50 -0.38 -13.20
N VAL A 221 7.78 0.57 -14.09
CA VAL A 221 6.95 0.94 -15.24
C VAL A 221 7.84 1.04 -16.49
N ASP A 222 7.32 0.64 -17.64
CA ASP A 222 8.04 0.70 -18.93
C ASP A 222 9.40 -0.02 -18.91
N TYR A 223 9.45 -1.21 -18.30
CA TYR A 223 10.66 -2.00 -18.24
C TYR A 223 10.81 -2.93 -19.45
N ASP A 224 12.08 -3.19 -19.80
CA ASP A 224 12.44 -4.17 -20.82
C ASP A 224 12.90 -5.49 -20.17
N THR A 225 12.09 -6.52 -20.31
CA THR A 225 12.39 -7.86 -19.79
C THR A 225 13.64 -8.49 -20.42
N ALA A 226 14.02 -8.08 -21.65
CA ALA A 226 15.23 -8.56 -22.31
C ALA A 226 16.50 -8.05 -21.61
N VAL A 227 16.48 -6.84 -21.08
CA VAL A 227 17.59 -6.30 -20.28
C VAL A 227 17.76 -7.11 -18.99
N LEU A 228 16.68 -7.38 -18.26
CA LEU A 228 16.72 -8.21 -17.06
C LEU A 228 17.26 -9.62 -17.37
N ALA A 229 16.76 -10.24 -18.43
CA ALA A 229 17.21 -11.56 -18.87
C ALA A 229 18.72 -11.57 -19.22
N SER A 230 19.19 -10.58 -19.96
CA SER A 230 20.60 -10.44 -20.32
C SER A 230 21.51 -10.26 -19.10
N GLU A 231 21.07 -9.48 -18.11
CA GLU A 231 21.81 -9.26 -16.87
C GLU A 231 21.91 -10.54 -16.03
N ILE A 232 20.82 -11.33 -15.93
CA ILE A 232 20.83 -12.61 -15.24
C ILE A 232 21.75 -13.61 -15.97
N ASP A 233 21.61 -13.75 -17.27
CA ASP A 233 22.45 -14.67 -18.07
C ASP A 233 23.93 -14.27 -18.01
N GLY A 234 24.25 -12.98 -18.15
CA GLY A 234 25.61 -12.46 -18.13
C GLY A 234 26.30 -12.55 -16.76
N PHE A 235 25.54 -12.33 -15.69
CA PHE A 235 26.07 -12.48 -14.34
C PHE A 235 26.06 -13.94 -13.87
N SER A 236 25.13 -14.76 -14.32
CA SER A 236 24.94 -16.17 -13.91
C SER A 236 24.92 -16.37 -12.39
N PRO A 237 23.96 -15.76 -11.66
CA PRO A 237 23.88 -15.86 -10.21
C PRO A 237 23.46 -17.28 -9.77
N ASP A 238 23.86 -17.69 -8.57
CA ASP A 238 23.36 -18.89 -7.91
C ASP A 238 22.31 -18.57 -6.83
N GLY A 239 22.15 -17.29 -6.49
CA GLY A 239 21.10 -16.77 -5.61
C GLY A 239 20.55 -15.44 -6.13
N ILE A 240 19.21 -15.31 -6.19
CA ILE A 240 18.52 -14.09 -6.63
C ILE A 240 17.54 -13.64 -5.56
N ILE A 241 17.54 -12.33 -5.28
CA ILE A 241 16.54 -11.66 -4.48
C ILE A 241 15.88 -10.59 -5.35
N THR A 242 14.54 -10.52 -5.34
CA THR A 242 13.81 -9.43 -6.00
C THR A 242 13.07 -8.56 -5.01
N ALA A 243 13.19 -7.26 -5.18
CA ALA A 243 12.65 -6.24 -4.26
C ALA A 243 11.12 -6.08 -4.34
N THR A 244 10.48 -6.60 -5.39
CA THR A 244 9.02 -6.54 -5.58
C THR A 244 8.51 -7.82 -6.23
N ASN A 245 7.20 -8.09 -6.07
CA ASN A 245 6.52 -9.18 -6.76
C ASN A 245 6.56 -9.03 -8.30
N VAL A 246 6.53 -7.79 -8.82
CA VAL A 246 6.60 -7.53 -10.27
C VAL A 246 7.95 -8.02 -10.82
N ALA A 247 9.06 -7.59 -10.23
CA ALA A 247 10.38 -8.11 -10.60
C ALA A 247 10.49 -9.63 -10.35
N GLY A 248 9.83 -10.11 -9.28
CA GLY A 248 9.77 -11.54 -8.95
C GLY A 248 9.13 -12.40 -10.05
N GLN A 249 8.03 -11.94 -10.63
CA GLN A 249 7.34 -12.62 -11.73
C GLN A 249 8.22 -12.70 -12.98
N GLU A 250 8.91 -11.61 -13.33
CA GLU A 250 9.81 -11.57 -14.49
C GLU A 250 11.03 -12.47 -14.30
N VAL A 251 11.65 -12.44 -13.11
CA VAL A 251 12.77 -13.33 -12.78
C VAL A 251 12.34 -14.79 -12.81
N LEU A 252 11.19 -15.13 -12.20
CA LEU A 252 10.68 -16.50 -12.22
C LEU A 252 10.39 -16.98 -13.65
N SER A 253 9.76 -16.13 -14.47
CA SER A 253 9.51 -16.41 -15.88
C SER A 253 10.81 -16.71 -16.64
N HIS A 254 11.90 -15.97 -16.36
CA HIS A 254 13.22 -16.22 -16.95
C HIS A 254 13.83 -17.53 -16.45
N ILE A 255 13.81 -17.78 -15.13
CA ILE A 255 14.31 -19.02 -14.52
C ILE A 255 13.64 -20.25 -15.17
N ILE A 256 12.32 -20.22 -15.32
CA ILE A 256 11.55 -21.31 -15.93
C ILE A 256 11.92 -21.48 -17.40
N ARG A 257 11.88 -20.41 -18.20
CA ARG A 257 12.20 -20.47 -19.65
C ARG A 257 13.62 -21.00 -19.93
N ARG A 258 14.58 -20.63 -19.10
CA ARG A 258 15.99 -21.04 -19.23
C ARG A 258 16.32 -22.34 -18.50
N ARG A 259 15.37 -22.90 -17.74
CA ARG A 259 15.56 -24.09 -16.90
C ARG A 259 16.73 -23.95 -15.93
N LEU A 260 16.80 -22.80 -15.24
CA LEU A 260 17.87 -22.52 -14.27
C LEU A 260 17.60 -23.22 -12.93
N THR A 261 17.65 -24.54 -12.91
CA THR A 261 17.25 -25.38 -11.76
C THR A 261 18.18 -25.30 -10.55
N SER A 262 19.36 -24.68 -10.69
CA SER A 262 20.33 -24.51 -9.60
C SER A 262 20.25 -23.14 -8.92
N VAL A 263 19.46 -22.20 -9.44
CA VAL A 263 19.32 -20.86 -8.89
C VAL A 263 18.36 -20.88 -7.71
N ARG A 264 18.77 -20.34 -6.58
CA ARG A 264 17.93 -20.12 -5.41
C ARG A 264 17.27 -18.76 -5.49
N PHE A 265 15.98 -18.69 -5.16
CA PHE A 265 15.20 -17.50 -5.41
C PHE A 265 14.35 -17.12 -4.21
N ILE A 266 14.44 -15.85 -3.79
CA ILE A 266 13.60 -15.23 -2.75
C ILE A 266 13.05 -13.92 -3.31
N THR A 267 11.77 -13.65 -3.11
CA THR A 267 11.16 -12.39 -3.54
C THR A 267 10.51 -11.65 -2.36
N PHE A 268 10.34 -10.35 -2.47
CA PHE A 268 9.46 -9.60 -1.57
C PHE A 268 7.99 -9.79 -1.95
N ASP A 269 7.10 -9.49 -1.01
CA ASP A 269 5.64 -9.56 -1.12
C ASP A 269 5.12 -10.99 -1.29
N ASP A 270 4.81 -11.66 -0.18
CA ASP A 270 4.33 -13.06 -0.16
C ASP A 270 2.91 -13.19 -0.74
N ASN A 271 2.78 -13.04 -2.05
CA ASN A 271 1.53 -13.15 -2.77
C ASN A 271 1.09 -14.61 -2.97
N ARG A 272 -0.21 -14.80 -3.25
CA ARG A 272 -0.81 -16.12 -3.40
C ARG A 272 -0.16 -16.99 -4.48
N TRP A 273 0.27 -16.40 -5.59
CA TRP A 273 0.91 -17.15 -6.68
C TRP A 273 2.25 -17.78 -6.26
N LEU A 274 2.98 -17.17 -5.32
CA LEU A 274 4.23 -17.73 -4.80
C LEU A 274 4.03 -19.09 -4.12
N GLN A 275 2.87 -19.30 -3.50
CA GLN A 275 2.54 -20.58 -2.87
C GLN A 275 2.36 -21.69 -3.90
N PHE A 276 1.79 -21.39 -5.09
CA PHE A 276 1.62 -22.37 -6.14
C PHE A 276 2.96 -22.86 -6.72
N PHE A 277 3.96 -21.99 -6.73
CA PHE A 277 5.31 -22.30 -7.23
C PHE A 277 6.29 -22.61 -6.10
N SER A 278 5.84 -22.74 -4.88
CA SER A 278 6.70 -22.95 -3.69
C SER A 278 7.87 -21.98 -3.60
N ILE A 279 7.63 -20.69 -3.91
CA ILE A 279 8.66 -19.64 -3.89
C ILE A 279 8.78 -19.05 -2.48
N SER A 280 10.03 -18.96 -2.00
CA SER A 280 10.38 -18.30 -0.74
C SER A 280 10.18 -16.80 -0.82
N ALA A 281 9.70 -16.19 0.25
CA ALA A 281 9.37 -14.77 0.23
C ALA A 281 9.64 -14.05 1.55
N ILE A 282 9.88 -12.75 1.45
CA ILE A 282 9.76 -11.83 2.57
C ILE A 282 8.30 -11.40 2.67
N ARG A 283 7.63 -11.83 3.75
CA ARG A 283 6.22 -11.54 4.02
C ARG A 283 6.11 -10.24 4.81
N GLN A 284 5.27 -9.37 4.29
CA GLN A 284 4.85 -8.16 4.98
C GLN A 284 3.86 -8.50 6.10
N ASN A 285 3.95 -7.81 7.24
CA ASN A 285 3.01 -8.01 8.34
C ASN A 285 1.82 -7.06 8.21
N THR A 286 0.82 -7.45 7.39
CA THR A 286 -0.37 -6.64 7.12
C THR A 286 -1.24 -6.43 8.35
N GLU A 287 -1.27 -7.37 9.29
CA GLU A 287 -2.01 -7.27 10.54
C GLU A 287 -1.45 -6.15 11.44
N ILE A 288 -0.12 -6.16 11.69
CA ILE A 288 0.53 -5.10 12.48
C ILE A 288 0.39 -3.75 11.75
N LEU A 289 0.57 -3.73 10.43
CA LEU A 289 0.42 -2.51 9.63
C LEU A 289 -0.98 -1.91 9.77
N THR A 290 -2.03 -2.71 9.58
CA THR A 290 -3.43 -2.27 9.68
C THR A 290 -3.74 -1.74 11.08
N LYS A 291 -3.31 -2.46 12.12
CA LYS A 291 -3.46 -2.02 13.50
C LYS A 291 -2.71 -0.70 13.78
N THR A 292 -1.50 -0.55 13.27
CA THR A 292 -0.70 0.68 13.41
C THR A 292 -1.38 1.87 12.71
N ILE A 293 -1.99 1.65 11.54
CA ILE A 293 -2.77 2.66 10.82
C ILE A 293 -3.98 3.06 11.67
N GLU A 294 -4.74 2.10 12.24
CA GLU A 294 -5.88 2.35 13.11
C GLU A 294 -5.48 3.20 14.34
N GLU A 295 -4.44 2.79 15.05
CA GLU A 295 -3.91 3.53 16.19
C GLU A 295 -3.48 4.95 15.78
N THR A 296 -2.88 5.11 14.60
CA THR A 296 -2.44 6.40 14.09
C THR A 296 -3.61 7.32 13.76
N ILE A 297 -4.72 6.79 13.23
CA ILE A 297 -5.95 7.57 12.99
C ILE A 297 -6.57 8.05 14.31
N CYS A 298 -6.53 7.21 15.34
CA CYS A 298 -7.17 7.47 16.62
C CYS A 298 -6.33 8.33 17.57
N THR A 299 -5.02 8.40 17.36
CA THR A 299 -4.11 9.14 18.24
C THR A 299 -3.95 10.58 17.75
N ASP A 300 -4.19 11.53 18.62
CA ASP A 300 -3.89 12.94 18.38
C ASP A 300 -2.64 13.33 19.19
N THR A 301 -1.52 13.50 18.48
CA THR A 301 -0.23 13.88 19.09
C THR A 301 0.52 14.80 18.14
N ASP A 302 1.27 15.75 18.70
CA ASP A 302 2.17 16.63 17.96
C ASP A 302 3.55 15.97 17.72
N GLU A 303 3.83 14.84 18.37
CA GLU A 303 5.08 14.13 18.18
C GLU A 303 5.07 13.34 16.86
N ILE A 304 6.12 13.52 16.06
CA ILE A 304 6.31 12.79 14.82
C ILE A 304 6.79 11.38 15.14
N ARG A 305 6.06 10.39 14.61
CA ARG A 305 6.35 8.98 14.82
C ARG A 305 6.90 8.33 13.56
N LYS A 306 8.01 7.63 13.70
CA LYS A 306 8.65 6.85 12.64
C LYS A 306 8.57 5.37 13.02
N ILE A 307 7.60 4.65 12.45
CA ILE A 307 7.28 3.27 12.82
C ILE A 307 7.76 2.33 11.74
N ARG A 308 8.56 1.31 12.12
CA ARG A 308 9.00 0.23 11.24
C ARG A 308 8.23 -1.05 11.59
N ILE A 309 7.58 -1.64 10.59
CA ILE A 309 6.80 -2.88 10.71
C ILE A 309 7.72 -4.06 10.40
N PRO A 310 7.90 -5.01 11.33
CA PRO A 310 8.76 -6.15 11.10
C PRO A 310 8.20 -7.06 10.00
N GLN A 311 9.10 -7.65 9.23
CA GLN A 311 8.80 -8.61 8.18
C GLN A 311 9.25 -10.02 8.58
N ALA A 312 8.78 -11.04 7.88
CA ALA A 312 9.15 -12.42 8.13
C ALA A 312 9.64 -13.11 6.84
N LEU A 313 10.78 -13.78 6.92
CA LEU A 313 11.24 -14.67 5.87
C LEU A 313 10.42 -15.98 5.93
N VAL A 314 9.75 -16.30 4.83
CA VAL A 314 8.99 -17.53 4.63
C VAL A 314 9.75 -18.40 3.65
N LEU A 315 10.36 -19.47 4.17
CA LEU A 315 11.10 -20.43 3.35
C LEU A 315 10.16 -21.43 2.70
N ARG A 316 10.40 -21.72 1.43
CA ARG A 316 9.73 -22.69 0.60
C ARG A 316 10.78 -23.40 -0.30
N ASP A 317 10.32 -24.25 -1.16
CA ASP A 317 11.19 -25.11 -1.98
C ASP A 317 12.13 -24.34 -2.93
N SER A 318 11.84 -23.12 -3.35
CA SER A 318 12.74 -22.32 -4.21
C SER A 318 14.14 -22.07 -3.62
N CYS A 319 14.31 -22.32 -2.34
CA CYS A 319 15.60 -22.32 -1.67
C CYS A 319 16.24 -23.71 -1.61
N THR A 320 15.60 -24.76 -2.14
CA THR A 320 16.15 -26.11 -2.22
C THR A 320 16.53 -26.47 -3.67
N VAL A 321 17.57 -27.27 -3.85
CA VAL A 321 18.15 -27.60 -5.17
C VAL A 321 17.22 -28.51 -6.01
N GLU A 322 16.21 -29.13 -5.43
CA GLU A 322 15.38 -30.16 -6.07
C GLU A 322 14.06 -29.66 -6.67
N SER A 323 13.56 -28.52 -6.20
CA SER A 323 12.16 -28.16 -6.37
C SER A 323 11.76 -27.54 -7.70
N LEU A 324 12.70 -26.95 -8.43
CA LEU A 324 12.40 -26.38 -9.76
C LEU A 324 12.45 -27.42 -10.88
N LYS A 325 12.88 -28.67 -10.60
CA LYS A 325 12.94 -29.76 -11.61
C LYS A 325 11.56 -30.27 -11.99
N ASP A 326 10.56 -30.14 -11.12
CA ASP A 326 9.23 -30.73 -11.27
C ASP A 326 8.17 -29.72 -11.76
N ILE A 327 8.55 -28.48 -12.03
CA ILE A 327 7.64 -27.52 -12.67
C ILE A 327 7.51 -27.90 -14.15
N HIS A 328 6.60 -28.82 -14.43
CA HIS A 328 6.15 -29.14 -15.80
C HIS A 328 5.15 -28.04 -16.23
N ILE A 329 5.58 -27.17 -17.16
CA ILE A 329 4.70 -26.28 -17.92
C ILE A 329 4.51 -26.88 -19.30
#